data_2ee36271125fdfe520f1b15e2a6c99fe
#
_entry.id   2ee36271125fdfe520f1b15e2a6c99fe
#
_cell.length_a   1.000
_cell.length_b   1.000
_cell.length_c   1.000
_cell.angle_alpha   90.00
_cell.angle_beta   90.00
_cell.angle_gamma   90.00
#
_symmetry.space_group_name_H-M   'P 1'
#
loop_
_entity.id
_entity.type
_entity.pdbx_description
1 polymer ?
#
loop_
_entity_poly.entity_id
_entity_poly.type
_entity_poly.pdbx_seq_one_letter_code
_entity_poly.pdbx_strand_id
1 'polypeptide(L)'
;MEVKRPNLKWYEKLYFPSIIKGLKITIGHAFRILLRKKKVTMQYPEEKWDDNMPEYYRGAPALVTDEHGRERCVSCQLCEFICPPRAITIKPEEIPSDDQWAKVEKRPKEFEIDMIRCIYCGMCEEVCPEQAIFLRKD
;
A
#
# COMPACT_ATOMS: atom_id res chain seq x y z
N MET A 1 -22.75 20.70 -2.57
CA MET A 1 -21.55 21.53 -2.32
C MET A 1 -21.26 22.30 -3.60
N GLU A 2 -21.52 23.62 -3.64
CA GLU A 2 -21.19 24.42 -4.83
C GLU A 2 -19.70 24.74 -4.83
N VAL A 3 -18.96 24.23 -5.80
CA VAL A 3 -17.53 24.53 -5.95
C VAL A 3 -17.37 25.89 -6.61
N LYS A 4 -16.96 26.89 -5.83
CA LYS A 4 -16.72 28.23 -6.32
C LYS A 4 -15.48 28.25 -7.20
N ARG A 5 -15.62 28.57 -8.49
CA ARG A 5 -14.48 28.68 -9.42
C ARG A 5 -13.60 29.87 -9.04
N PRO A 6 -12.26 29.74 -9.05
CA PRO A 6 -11.36 30.85 -8.75
C PRO A 6 -11.51 31.97 -9.80
N ASN A 7 -11.45 33.21 -9.36
CA ASN A 7 -11.46 34.37 -10.27
C ASN A 7 -10.09 34.49 -10.94
N LEU A 8 -10.03 34.10 -12.20
CA LEU A 8 -8.83 34.20 -13.02
C LEU A 8 -8.56 35.66 -13.41
N LYS A 9 -7.32 36.12 -13.25
CA LYS A 9 -6.84 37.40 -13.73
C LYS A 9 -6.87 37.45 -15.26
N TRP A 10 -6.90 38.65 -15.85
CA TRP A 10 -7.06 38.80 -17.30
C TRP A 10 -5.95 38.06 -18.10
N TYR A 11 -4.71 38.03 -17.61
CA TYR A 11 -3.59 37.31 -18.25
C TYR A 11 -3.65 35.79 -18.06
N GLU A 12 -4.32 35.29 -17.01
CA GLU A 12 -4.58 33.87 -16.78
C GLU A 12 -5.66 33.33 -17.73
N LYS A 13 -6.49 34.22 -18.28
CA LYS A 13 -7.46 33.90 -19.33
C LYS A 13 -6.79 33.74 -20.70
N LEU A 14 -5.58 34.27 -20.87
CA LEU A 14 -4.79 34.08 -22.05
C LEU A 14 -4.09 32.71 -22.00
N TYR A 15 -4.35 31.89 -22.99
CA TYR A 15 -3.85 30.52 -23.06
C TYR A 15 -2.31 30.42 -23.19
N PHE A 16 -1.72 31.33 -23.98
CA PHE A 16 -0.29 31.34 -24.32
C PHE A 16 0.67 31.46 -23.11
N PRO A 17 0.49 32.34 -22.12
CA PRO A 17 1.38 32.45 -20.97
C PRO A 17 1.44 31.17 -20.14
N SER A 18 0.32 30.46 -20.02
CA SER A 18 0.24 29.20 -19.30
C SER A 18 1.01 28.07 -20.01
N ILE A 19 0.92 28.01 -21.36
CA ILE A 19 1.67 27.07 -22.18
C ILE A 19 3.18 27.33 -22.07
N ILE A 20 3.60 28.59 -22.21
CA ILE A 20 5.02 28.96 -22.12
C ILE A 20 5.61 28.61 -20.76
N LYS A 21 4.84 28.84 -19.69
CA LYS A 21 5.24 28.48 -18.32
C LYS A 21 5.40 26.98 -18.15
N GLY A 22 4.46 26.19 -18.66
CA GLY A 22 4.56 24.72 -18.68
C GLY A 22 5.74 24.21 -19.50
N LEU A 23 5.94 24.76 -20.69
CA LEU A 23 7.05 24.40 -21.57
C LEU A 23 8.42 24.70 -20.92
N LYS A 24 8.55 25.85 -20.25
CA LYS A 24 9.77 26.19 -19.48
C LYS A 24 10.10 25.16 -18.41
N ILE A 25 9.09 24.63 -17.72
CA ILE A 25 9.25 23.58 -16.70
C ILE A 25 9.75 22.29 -17.36
N THR A 26 9.08 21.83 -18.42
CA THR A 26 9.43 20.58 -19.11
C THR A 26 10.81 20.64 -19.75
N ILE A 27 11.18 21.75 -20.38
CA ILE A 27 12.52 21.98 -20.91
C ILE A 27 13.57 21.96 -19.77
N GLY A 28 13.27 22.57 -18.64
CA GLY A 28 14.14 22.51 -17.45
C GLY A 28 14.38 21.09 -16.96
N HIS A 29 13.36 20.23 -16.97
CA HIS A 29 13.50 18.80 -16.67
C HIS A 29 14.36 18.07 -17.70
N ALA A 30 14.14 18.32 -18.99
CA ALA A 30 14.92 17.72 -20.08
C ALA A 30 16.42 18.05 -19.94
N PHE A 31 16.76 19.31 -19.69
CA PHE A 31 18.15 19.71 -19.47
C PHE A 31 18.79 19.09 -18.22
N ARG A 32 18.02 18.92 -17.11
CA ARG A 32 18.53 18.24 -15.91
C ARG A 32 18.85 16.78 -16.16
N ILE A 33 18.01 16.09 -16.93
CA ILE A 33 18.23 14.68 -17.31
C ILE A 33 19.43 14.58 -18.26
N LEU A 34 19.52 15.45 -19.27
CA LEU A 34 20.59 15.46 -20.26
C LEU A 34 21.96 15.71 -19.60
N LEU A 35 22.01 16.61 -18.62
CA LEU A 35 23.22 16.91 -17.84
C LEU A 35 23.49 15.88 -16.72
N ARG A 36 22.75 14.76 -16.66
CA ARG A 36 22.87 13.68 -15.67
C ARG A 36 22.80 14.12 -14.20
N LYS A 37 22.23 15.29 -13.91
CA LYS A 37 22.16 15.83 -12.54
C LYS A 37 21.08 15.21 -11.66
N LYS A 38 20.03 14.60 -12.23
CA LYS A 38 19.00 13.82 -11.52
C LYS A 38 18.33 12.85 -12.50
N LYS A 39 18.49 11.55 -12.26
CA LYS A 39 17.65 10.53 -12.88
C LYS A 39 16.45 10.31 -11.96
N VAL A 40 15.25 10.27 -12.51
CA VAL A 40 14.00 9.95 -11.78
C VAL A 40 13.61 8.50 -12.01
N THR A 41 13.98 7.95 -13.16
CA THR A 41 13.67 6.57 -13.53
C THR A 41 14.72 5.61 -13.01
N MET A 42 14.27 4.50 -12.42
CA MET A 42 15.10 3.38 -12.02
C MET A 42 15.51 2.55 -13.24
N GLN A 43 16.75 2.12 -13.28
CA GLN A 43 17.30 1.26 -14.33
C GLN A 43 17.17 -0.21 -13.90
N TYR A 44 15.96 -0.74 -13.89
CA TYR A 44 15.73 -2.16 -13.57
C TYR A 44 16.24 -3.03 -14.73
N PRO A 45 16.96 -4.16 -14.49
CA PRO A 45 17.20 -4.80 -13.18
C PRO A 45 18.49 -4.37 -12.44
N GLU A 46 19.32 -3.49 -13.03
CA GLU A 46 20.62 -3.09 -12.48
C GLU A 46 20.48 -2.25 -11.20
N GLU A 47 19.44 -1.42 -11.15
CA GLU A 47 19.07 -0.62 -9.98
C GLU A 47 17.70 -1.10 -9.47
N LYS A 48 17.59 -1.36 -8.17
CA LYS A 48 16.32 -1.70 -7.49
C LYS A 48 16.00 -0.64 -6.45
N TRP A 49 14.71 -0.48 -6.16
CA TRP A 49 14.23 0.49 -5.18
C TRP A 49 14.16 -0.08 -3.76
N ASP A 50 14.50 -1.34 -3.57
CA ASP A 50 14.34 -2.05 -2.30
C ASP A 50 14.98 -1.30 -1.13
N ASP A 51 16.17 -0.69 -1.35
CA ASP A 51 16.88 0.08 -0.32
C ASP A 51 16.32 1.50 -0.11
N ASN A 52 15.51 2.00 -1.02
CA ASN A 52 15.00 3.38 -1.03
C ASN A 52 13.46 3.45 -0.98
N MET A 53 12.79 2.37 -0.59
CA MET A 53 11.33 2.38 -0.47
C MET A 53 10.89 3.32 0.65
N PRO A 54 9.93 4.22 0.38
CA PRO A 54 9.41 5.10 1.41
C PRO A 54 8.71 4.31 2.52
N GLU A 55 8.70 4.87 3.72
CA GLU A 55 8.11 4.23 4.90
C GLU A 55 6.61 3.91 4.73
N TYR A 56 5.91 4.73 3.96
CA TYR A 56 4.49 4.58 3.63
C TYR A 56 4.21 3.68 2.41
N TYR A 57 5.21 2.93 1.92
CA TYR A 57 4.98 2.02 0.79
C TYR A 57 4.06 0.87 1.20
N ARG A 58 3.07 0.61 0.36
CA ARG A 58 2.06 -0.44 0.55
C ARG A 58 2.33 -1.59 -0.42
N GLY A 59 3.03 -2.59 0.08
CA GLY A 59 3.30 -3.82 -0.68
C GLY A 59 2.28 -4.93 -0.42
N ALA A 60 2.68 -6.16 -0.67
CA ALA A 60 1.80 -7.30 -0.49
C ALA A 60 1.43 -7.52 0.99
N PRO A 61 0.14 -7.69 1.32
CA PRO A 61 -0.26 -8.04 2.67
C PRO A 61 0.24 -9.46 3.01
N ALA A 62 0.82 -9.61 4.19
CA ALA A 62 1.29 -10.89 4.71
C ALA A 62 1.00 -11.03 6.20
N LEU A 63 0.71 -12.25 6.62
CA LEU A 63 0.60 -12.59 8.04
C LEU A 63 1.97 -12.69 8.68
N VAL A 64 2.05 -12.31 9.95
CA VAL A 64 3.25 -12.40 10.76
C VAL A 64 3.06 -13.34 11.94
N THR A 65 4.18 -13.94 12.34
CA THR A 65 4.28 -14.74 13.57
C THR A 65 4.91 -13.90 14.68
N ASP A 66 4.67 -14.28 15.93
CA ASP A 66 5.35 -13.71 17.08
C ASP A 66 6.78 -14.29 17.25
N GLU A 67 7.52 -13.79 18.24
CA GLU A 67 8.89 -14.24 18.54
C GLU A 67 8.98 -15.73 18.92
N HIS A 68 7.86 -16.35 19.30
CA HIS A 68 7.78 -17.76 19.66
C HIS A 68 7.31 -18.65 18.49
N GLY A 69 7.16 -18.10 17.31
CA GLY A 69 6.70 -18.82 16.10
C GLY A 69 5.19 -19.06 16.06
N ARG A 70 4.41 -18.44 16.96
CA ARG A 70 2.95 -18.50 16.93
C ARG A 70 2.40 -17.55 15.89
N GLU A 71 1.40 -17.99 15.14
CA GLU A 71 0.61 -17.10 14.29
C GLU A 71 -0.13 -16.06 15.15
N ARG A 72 0.08 -14.78 14.88
CA ARG A 72 -0.61 -13.72 15.63
C ARG A 72 -2.09 -13.60 15.26
N CYS A 73 -2.48 -14.16 14.13
CA CYS A 73 -3.87 -14.12 13.65
C CYS A 73 -4.75 -15.04 14.51
N VAL A 74 -5.83 -14.47 15.06
CA VAL A 74 -6.86 -15.16 15.86
C VAL A 74 -8.15 -15.40 15.06
N SER A 75 -8.11 -15.31 13.73
CA SER A 75 -9.26 -15.54 12.86
C SER A 75 -10.51 -14.73 13.20
N CYS A 76 -10.35 -13.48 13.62
CA CYS A 76 -11.47 -12.59 13.96
C CYS A 76 -12.27 -12.11 12.73
N GLN A 77 -11.79 -12.37 11.52
CA GLN A 77 -12.41 -12.04 10.22
C GLN A 77 -12.63 -10.53 9.95
N LEU A 78 -12.15 -9.63 10.81
CA LEU A 78 -12.31 -8.19 10.60
C LEU A 78 -11.66 -7.69 9.31
N CYS A 79 -10.49 -8.23 8.92
CA CYS A 79 -9.81 -7.85 7.69
C CYS A 79 -10.56 -8.37 6.43
N GLU A 80 -11.25 -9.51 6.51
CA GLU A 80 -12.13 -10.00 5.46
C GLU A 80 -13.35 -9.08 5.30
N PHE A 81 -13.97 -8.70 6.44
CA PHE A 81 -15.16 -7.85 6.42
C PHE A 81 -14.88 -6.45 5.89
N ILE A 82 -13.77 -5.82 6.28
CA ILE A 82 -13.42 -4.44 5.88
C ILE A 82 -12.89 -4.36 4.44
N CYS A 83 -12.48 -5.47 3.83
CA CYS A 83 -11.84 -5.50 2.53
C CYS A 83 -12.78 -5.02 1.41
N PRO A 84 -12.54 -3.84 0.77
CA PRO A 84 -13.46 -3.32 -0.25
C PRO A 84 -13.62 -4.26 -1.46
N PRO A 85 -12.54 -4.82 -2.03
CA PRO A 85 -12.65 -5.75 -3.14
C PRO A 85 -12.95 -7.19 -2.71
N ARG A 86 -13.16 -7.47 -1.41
CA ARG A 86 -13.36 -8.83 -0.87
C ARG A 86 -12.29 -9.81 -1.35
N ALA A 87 -11.06 -9.40 -1.22
CA ALA A 87 -9.89 -10.18 -1.65
C ALA A 87 -9.40 -11.16 -0.57
N ILE A 88 -9.90 -11.07 0.65
CA ILE A 88 -9.47 -11.91 1.78
C ILE A 88 -10.57 -12.90 2.12
N THR A 89 -10.18 -14.15 2.32
CA THR A 89 -11.07 -15.23 2.78
C THR A 89 -10.41 -15.96 3.94
N ILE A 90 -11.13 -16.11 5.06
CA ILE A 90 -10.61 -16.72 6.27
C ILE A 90 -11.53 -17.85 6.71
N LYS A 91 -10.95 -19.05 6.88
CA LYS A 91 -11.64 -20.19 7.52
C LYS A 91 -11.04 -20.38 8.92
N PRO A 92 -11.79 -20.08 9.99
CA PRO A 92 -11.30 -20.28 11.34
C PRO A 92 -11.27 -21.76 11.71
N GLU A 93 -10.35 -22.13 12.59
CA GLU A 93 -10.25 -23.44 13.25
C GLU A 93 -10.06 -23.24 14.75
N GLU A 94 -10.69 -24.09 15.57
CA GLU A 94 -10.47 -24.13 17.01
C GLU A 94 -9.13 -24.82 17.30
N ILE A 95 -8.36 -24.26 18.22
CA ILE A 95 -7.10 -24.86 18.65
C ILE A 95 -7.41 -25.97 19.66
N PRO A 96 -6.92 -27.21 19.46
CA PRO A 96 -7.12 -28.31 20.41
C PRO A 96 -6.61 -27.94 21.82
N SER A 97 -7.27 -28.44 22.84
CA SER A 97 -6.96 -28.14 24.24
C SER A 97 -5.59 -28.66 24.71
N ASP A 98 -5.01 -29.58 23.99
CA ASP A 98 -3.68 -30.15 24.20
C ASP A 98 -2.55 -29.38 23.49
N ASP A 99 -2.89 -28.39 22.67
CA ASP A 99 -1.92 -27.51 22.02
C ASP A 99 -1.33 -26.49 23.02
N GLN A 100 -0.04 -26.20 22.87
CA GLN A 100 0.65 -25.17 23.68
C GLN A 100 0.00 -23.78 23.58
N TRP A 101 -0.77 -23.53 22.52
CA TRP A 101 -1.44 -22.26 22.23
C TRP A 101 -2.95 -22.28 22.47
N ALA A 102 -3.46 -23.28 23.18
CA ALA A 102 -4.90 -23.45 23.49
C ALA A 102 -5.57 -22.22 24.12
N LYS A 103 -4.79 -21.34 24.77
CA LYS A 103 -5.29 -20.08 25.37
C LYS A 103 -5.85 -19.09 24.36
N VAL A 104 -5.51 -19.22 23.10
CA VAL A 104 -5.92 -18.29 22.03
C VAL A 104 -7.27 -18.69 21.41
N GLU A 105 -7.77 -19.89 21.71
CA GLU A 105 -9.04 -20.47 21.25
C GLU A 105 -9.12 -20.74 19.75
N LYS A 106 -8.73 -19.80 18.89
CA LYS A 106 -8.89 -19.88 17.41
C LYS A 106 -7.64 -19.49 16.67
N ARG A 107 -7.43 -20.14 15.53
CA ARG A 107 -6.41 -19.79 14.53
C ARG A 107 -7.00 -19.89 13.12
N PRO A 108 -6.38 -19.30 12.10
CA PRO A 108 -6.81 -19.53 10.72
C PRO A 108 -6.42 -20.94 10.28
N LYS A 109 -7.41 -21.75 9.87
CA LYS A 109 -7.16 -22.98 9.15
C LYS A 109 -6.70 -22.71 7.74
N GLU A 110 -7.37 -21.76 7.09
CA GLU A 110 -7.02 -21.26 5.78
C GLU A 110 -7.11 -19.74 5.81
N PHE A 111 -6.08 -19.09 5.28
CA PHE A 111 -6.06 -17.65 5.09
C PHE A 111 -5.59 -17.38 3.66
N GLU A 112 -6.51 -16.93 2.84
CA GLU A 112 -6.25 -16.68 1.42
C GLU A 112 -6.42 -15.20 1.09
N ILE A 113 -5.50 -14.68 0.29
CA ILE A 113 -5.58 -13.34 -0.27
C ILE A 113 -5.51 -13.44 -1.79
N ASP A 114 -6.58 -13.06 -2.46
CA ASP A 114 -6.60 -12.91 -3.91
C ASP A 114 -5.83 -11.64 -4.32
N MET A 115 -4.57 -11.82 -4.66
CA MET A 115 -3.67 -10.72 -5.01
C MET A 115 -4.06 -10.00 -6.30
N ILE A 116 -4.89 -10.62 -7.17
CA ILE A 116 -5.39 -9.99 -8.39
C ILE A 116 -6.49 -8.99 -8.05
N ARG A 117 -7.29 -9.28 -7.01
CA ARG A 117 -8.33 -8.38 -6.52
C ARG A 117 -7.81 -7.34 -5.55
N CYS A 118 -6.70 -7.62 -4.86
CA CYS A 118 -6.17 -6.73 -3.85
C CYS A 118 -5.77 -5.37 -4.43
N ILE A 119 -6.29 -4.29 -3.86
CA ILE A 119 -5.96 -2.90 -4.26
C ILE A 119 -4.90 -2.25 -3.37
N TYR A 120 -4.26 -3.02 -2.50
CA TYR A 120 -3.19 -2.55 -1.61
C TYR A 120 -3.56 -1.33 -0.76
N CYS A 121 -4.82 -1.22 -0.33
CA CYS A 121 -5.34 -0.05 0.40
C CYS A 121 -4.86 0.03 1.86
N GLY A 122 -4.45 -1.08 2.48
CA GLY A 122 -3.96 -1.14 3.86
C GLY A 122 -5.03 -1.25 4.95
N MET A 123 -6.33 -1.23 4.59
CA MET A 123 -7.41 -1.31 5.59
C MET A 123 -7.38 -2.59 6.43
N CYS A 124 -6.86 -3.70 5.89
CA CYS A 124 -6.69 -4.95 6.63
C CYS A 124 -5.66 -4.83 7.74
N GLU A 125 -4.59 -4.06 7.52
CA GLU A 125 -3.56 -3.77 8.52
C GLU A 125 -4.12 -2.84 9.61
N GLU A 126 -4.83 -1.77 9.22
CA GLU A 126 -5.38 -0.79 10.16
C GLU A 126 -6.45 -1.37 11.09
N VAL A 127 -7.27 -2.33 10.60
CA VAL A 127 -8.37 -2.91 11.38
C VAL A 127 -7.92 -4.06 12.29
N CYS A 128 -6.72 -4.61 12.10
CA CYS A 128 -6.27 -5.80 12.81
C CYS A 128 -5.94 -5.52 14.28
N PRO A 129 -6.70 -6.02 15.27
CA PRO A 129 -6.47 -5.77 16.68
C PRO A 129 -5.19 -6.45 17.20
N GLU A 130 -4.82 -7.59 16.59
CA GLU A 130 -3.64 -8.37 16.95
C GLU A 130 -2.38 -7.96 16.17
N GLN A 131 -2.49 -6.96 15.26
CA GLN A 131 -1.40 -6.58 14.36
C GLN A 131 -0.76 -7.81 13.70
N ALA A 132 -1.60 -8.70 13.19
CA ALA A 132 -1.21 -9.96 12.60
C ALA A 132 -0.96 -9.89 11.10
N ILE A 133 -1.39 -8.81 10.43
CA ILE A 133 -1.23 -8.60 8.99
C ILE A 133 -0.57 -7.26 8.73
N PHE A 134 0.44 -7.27 7.88
CA PHE A 134 1.19 -6.06 7.48
C PHE A 134 1.36 -6.01 5.97
N LEU A 135 1.49 -4.80 5.44
CA LEU A 135 1.87 -4.56 4.06
C LEU A 135 3.41 -4.58 3.95
N ARG A 136 3.95 -5.64 3.35
CA ARG A 136 5.39 -5.85 3.22
C ARG A 136 6.03 -4.86 2.23
N LYS A 137 7.32 -4.63 2.40
CA LYS A 137 8.14 -3.80 1.48
C LYS A 137 8.99 -4.63 0.52
N ASP A 138 9.09 -5.93 0.77
CA ASP A 138 9.86 -6.94 0.02
C ASP A 138 8.98 -7.83 -0.87
#